data_a9eca941a0b812d15824ddd45ac1a68b
#
_entry.id   a9eca941a0b812d15824ddd45ac1a68b
#
_cell.length_a   1.000
_cell.length_b   1.000
_cell.length_c   1.000
_cell.angle_alpha   90.00
_cell.angle_beta   90.00
_cell.angle_gamma   90.00
#
_symmetry.space_group_name_H-M   'P 1'
#
loop_
_entity.id
_entity.type
_entity.pdbx_description
1 polymer ?
#
loop_
_entity_poly.entity_id
_entity_poly.type
_entity_poly.pdbx_seq_one_letter_code
_entity_poly.pdbx_strand_id
1 'polypeptide(L)'
;MKLIVQKFGGSSVRDAQRIRNVAGIIADTYRAGNQVIVVLSAQGDTTDDLIEKAREINPNASKREMDMLLSTGEQISISLCAMALEAMGCQWSA
;
A
#
# COMPACT_ATOMS: atom_id res chain seq x y z
N MET A 1 -22.88 10.78 6.19
CA MET A 1 -21.57 10.10 6.11
C MET A 1 -21.61 9.06 5.01
N LYS A 2 -20.62 9.09 4.12
CA LYS A 2 -20.51 8.12 3.03
C LYS A 2 -19.34 7.17 3.31
N LEU A 3 -19.46 5.95 2.77
CA LEU A 3 -18.32 5.03 2.71
C LEU A 3 -17.65 5.21 1.35
N ILE A 4 -16.37 5.58 1.38
CA ILE A 4 -15.58 5.83 0.17
C ILE A 4 -14.44 4.82 0.13
N VAL A 5 -14.29 4.14 -1.00
CA VAL A 5 -13.17 3.25 -1.27
C VAL A 5 -12.18 3.97 -2.17
N GLN A 6 -10.94 4.11 -1.70
CA GLN A 6 -9.86 4.75 -2.45
C GLN A 6 -8.79 3.71 -2.77
N LYS A 7 -8.43 3.61 -4.02
CA LYS A 7 -7.40 2.68 -4.49
C LYS A 7 -6.24 3.47 -5.09
N PHE A 8 -5.02 3.14 -4.66
CA PHE A 8 -3.80 3.77 -5.15
C PHE A 8 -2.86 2.71 -5.70
N GLY A 9 -2.40 2.92 -6.93
CA GLY A 9 -1.48 2.01 -7.60
C GLY A 9 -0.04 2.17 -7.14
N GLY A 10 0.83 1.29 -7.62
CA GLY A 10 2.23 1.24 -7.20
C GLY A 10 3.03 2.52 -7.47
N SER A 11 2.74 3.24 -8.55
CA SER A 11 3.41 4.51 -8.85
C SER A 11 3.03 5.60 -7.87
N SER A 12 1.83 5.55 -7.29
CA SER A 12 1.36 6.53 -6.32
C SER A 12 1.98 6.36 -4.93
N VAL A 13 2.57 5.22 -4.64
CA VAL A 13 3.18 4.89 -3.34
C VAL A 13 4.67 4.58 -3.46
N ARG A 14 5.28 4.96 -4.57
CA ARG A 14 6.65 4.56 -4.92
C ARG A 14 7.72 5.12 -4.00
N ASP A 15 7.54 6.31 -3.47
CA ASP A 15 8.50 6.98 -2.61
C ASP A 15 7.83 7.73 -1.46
N ALA A 16 8.62 8.25 -0.53
CA ALA A 16 8.11 8.92 0.65
C ALA A 16 7.23 10.13 0.33
N GLN A 17 7.60 10.93 -0.69
CA GLN A 17 6.81 12.10 -1.05
C GLN A 17 5.44 11.71 -1.59
N ARG A 18 5.40 10.69 -2.44
CA ARG A 18 4.13 10.18 -2.99
C ARG A 18 3.25 9.55 -1.92
N ILE A 19 3.85 8.83 -0.98
CA ILE A 19 3.10 8.29 0.16
C ILE A 19 2.50 9.42 0.99
N ARG A 20 3.24 10.50 1.24
CA ARG A 20 2.68 11.67 1.93
C ARG A 20 1.53 12.31 1.15
N ASN A 21 1.63 12.38 -0.18
CA ASN A 21 0.55 12.89 -1.01
C ASN A 21 -0.71 12.02 -0.90
N VAL A 22 -0.54 10.71 -0.96
CA VAL A 22 -1.64 9.75 -0.78
C VAL A 22 -2.27 9.91 0.59
N ALA A 23 -1.46 9.98 1.63
CA ALA A 23 -1.95 10.18 3.00
C ALA A 23 -2.74 11.49 3.13
N GLY A 24 -2.30 12.56 2.46
CA GLY A 24 -3.03 13.83 2.42
C GLY A 24 -4.41 13.70 1.79
N ILE A 25 -4.51 12.97 0.68
CA ILE A 25 -5.78 12.70 0.01
C ILE A 25 -6.73 11.91 0.93
N ILE A 26 -6.21 10.87 1.57
CA ILE A 26 -6.98 10.04 2.51
C ILE A 26 -7.47 10.88 3.69
N ALA A 27 -6.57 11.68 4.28
CA ALA A 27 -6.89 12.53 5.42
C ALA A 27 -7.98 13.54 5.07
N ASP A 28 -7.89 14.18 3.92
CA ASP A 28 -8.89 15.15 3.46
C ASP A 28 -10.26 14.51 3.29
N THR A 29 -10.30 13.31 2.70
CA THR A 29 -11.55 12.56 2.51
C THR A 29 -12.17 12.18 3.85
N TYR A 30 -11.35 11.71 4.78
CA TYR A 30 -11.79 11.33 6.12
C TYR A 30 -12.30 12.54 6.92
N ARG A 31 -11.56 13.65 6.89
CA ARG A 31 -11.91 14.88 7.61
C ARG A 31 -13.15 15.56 7.08
N ALA A 32 -13.53 15.27 5.84
CA ALA A 32 -14.80 15.73 5.27
C ALA A 32 -16.03 14.98 5.82
N GLY A 33 -15.83 14.04 6.76
CA GLY A 33 -16.90 13.32 7.42
C GLY A 33 -17.23 11.96 6.80
N ASN A 34 -16.32 11.40 6.00
CA ASN A 34 -16.52 10.12 5.35
C ASN A 34 -15.83 8.99 6.10
N GLN A 35 -16.36 7.77 5.94
CA GLN A 35 -15.60 6.56 6.23
C GLN A 35 -14.79 6.20 5.00
N VAL A 36 -13.54 5.81 5.20
CA VAL A 36 -12.63 5.53 4.09
C VAL A 36 -12.04 4.14 4.22
N ILE A 37 -12.16 3.35 3.16
CA ILE A 37 -11.42 2.11 2.98
C ILE A 37 -10.36 2.36 1.92
N VAL A 38 -9.11 2.07 2.27
CA VAL A 38 -7.98 2.33 1.37
C VAL A 38 -7.38 1.02 0.92
N VAL A 39 -7.16 0.89 -0.38
CA VAL A 39 -6.49 -0.25 -0.99
C VAL A 39 -5.19 0.26 -1.62
N LEU A 40 -4.06 -0.27 -1.16
CA LEU A 40 -2.74 0.12 -1.64
C LEU A 40 -2.06 -1.03 -2.35
N SER A 41 -1.41 -0.73 -3.47
CA SER A 41 -0.54 -1.67 -4.17
C SER A 41 0.87 -1.66 -3.59
N ALA A 42 1.68 -2.67 -3.92
CA ALA A 42 3.10 -2.65 -3.63
C ALA A 42 3.78 -1.45 -4.31
N GLN A 43 4.88 -0.98 -3.73
CA GLN A 43 5.63 0.14 -4.28
C GLN A 43 6.27 -0.22 -5.63
N GLY A 44 6.08 0.63 -6.64
CA GLY A 44 6.79 0.64 -7.89
C GLY A 44 7.29 -0.72 -8.39
N ASP A 45 8.60 -0.90 -8.42
CA ASP A 45 9.26 -2.09 -8.94
C ASP A 45 9.37 -3.24 -7.93
N THR A 46 8.83 -3.09 -6.73
CA THR A 46 8.96 -4.09 -5.66
C THR A 46 8.44 -5.47 -6.10
N THR A 47 7.31 -5.50 -6.80
CA THR A 47 6.71 -6.75 -7.28
C THR A 47 7.65 -7.47 -8.24
N ASP A 48 8.23 -6.76 -9.20
CA ASP A 48 9.16 -7.33 -10.17
C ASP A 48 10.42 -7.85 -9.50
N ASP A 49 10.97 -7.11 -8.53
CA ASP A 49 12.14 -7.52 -7.76
C ASP A 49 11.87 -8.80 -6.97
N LEU A 50 10.70 -8.91 -6.35
CA LEU A 50 10.31 -10.10 -5.59
C LEU A 50 10.13 -11.32 -6.51
N ILE A 51 9.52 -11.14 -7.66
CA ILE A 51 9.36 -12.22 -8.65
C ILE A 51 10.73 -12.70 -9.14
N GLU A 52 11.64 -11.80 -9.43
CA GLU A 52 12.98 -12.14 -9.87
C GLU A 52 13.73 -12.95 -8.83
N LYS A 53 13.72 -12.52 -7.57
CA LYS A 53 14.34 -13.26 -6.47
C LYS A 53 13.74 -14.65 -6.31
N ALA A 54 12.43 -14.78 -6.39
CA ALA A 54 11.74 -16.06 -6.26
C ALA A 54 12.19 -17.01 -7.38
N ARG A 55 12.29 -16.51 -8.61
CA ARG A 55 12.71 -17.32 -9.77
C ARG A 55 14.16 -17.81 -9.67
N GLU A 56 15.04 -17.00 -9.10
CA GLU A 56 16.42 -17.42 -8.84
C GLU A 56 16.48 -18.60 -7.87
N ILE A 57 15.59 -18.61 -6.87
CA ILE A 57 15.54 -19.66 -5.85
C ILE A 57 14.83 -20.90 -6.38
N ASN A 58 13.66 -20.72 -6.99
CA ASN A 58 12.84 -21.80 -7.53
C ASN A 58 11.93 -21.29 -8.65
N PRO A 59 12.28 -21.58 -9.93
CA PRO A 59 11.43 -21.17 -11.06
C PRO A 59 10.02 -21.75 -11.04
N ASN A 60 9.82 -22.83 -10.28
CA ASN A 60 8.55 -23.54 -10.19
C ASN A 60 7.90 -23.39 -8.82
N ALA A 61 8.14 -22.28 -8.14
CA ALA A 61 7.51 -22.01 -6.85
C ALA A 61 5.98 -22.09 -6.97
N SER A 62 5.33 -22.63 -5.93
CA SER A 62 3.87 -22.77 -5.94
C SER A 62 3.21 -21.38 -5.95
N LYS A 63 1.99 -21.33 -6.50
CA LYS A 63 1.19 -20.10 -6.50
C LYS A 63 0.96 -19.60 -5.07
N ARG A 64 0.73 -20.50 -4.13
CA ARG A 64 0.52 -20.16 -2.72
C ARG A 64 1.70 -19.40 -2.13
N GLU A 65 2.93 -19.91 -2.33
CA GLU A 65 4.13 -19.26 -1.81
C GLU A 65 4.41 -17.95 -2.53
N MET A 66 4.17 -17.90 -3.83
CA MET A 66 4.33 -16.68 -4.60
C MET A 66 3.35 -15.59 -4.13
N ASP A 67 2.07 -15.95 -3.92
CA ASP A 67 1.07 -15.00 -3.44
C ASP A 67 1.43 -14.46 -2.05
N MET A 68 1.94 -15.33 -1.17
CA MET A 68 2.41 -14.92 0.16
C MET A 68 3.56 -13.92 0.05
N LEU A 69 4.53 -14.20 -0.79
CA LEU A 69 5.68 -13.30 -1.01
C LEU A 69 5.23 -11.95 -1.53
N LEU A 70 4.38 -11.93 -2.56
CA LEU A 70 3.95 -10.69 -3.19
C LEU A 70 3.10 -9.82 -2.27
N SER A 71 2.35 -10.43 -1.34
CA SER A 71 1.55 -9.68 -0.37
C SER A 71 2.42 -8.84 0.58
N THR A 72 3.68 -9.21 0.80
CA THR A 72 4.58 -8.43 1.66
C THR A 72 4.84 -7.04 1.10
N GLY A 73 4.86 -6.88 -0.22
CA GLY A 73 5.03 -5.57 -0.86
C GLY A 73 3.88 -4.62 -0.55
N GLU A 74 2.65 -5.14 -0.53
CA GLU A 74 1.47 -4.36 -0.17
C GLU A 74 1.50 -3.95 1.30
N GLN A 75 1.97 -4.84 2.18
CA GLN A 75 2.10 -4.56 3.60
C GLN A 75 3.10 -3.43 3.87
N ILE A 76 4.18 -3.34 3.11
CA ILE A 76 5.12 -2.22 3.19
C ILE A 76 4.41 -0.91 2.91
N SER A 77 3.65 -0.83 1.82
CA SER A 77 2.90 0.38 1.45
C SER A 77 1.89 0.77 2.53
N ILE A 78 1.16 -0.19 3.06
CA ILE A 78 0.17 0.03 4.13
C ILE A 78 0.84 0.61 5.37
N SER A 79 1.96 0.03 5.81
CA SER A 79 2.67 0.47 7.00
C SER A 79 3.22 1.89 6.85
N LEU A 80 3.83 2.19 5.70
CA LEU A 80 4.38 3.52 5.43
C LEU A 80 3.28 4.58 5.35
N CYS A 81 2.16 4.25 4.71
CA CYS A 81 1.02 5.15 4.63
C CYS A 81 0.39 5.39 6.01
N ALA A 82 0.30 4.35 6.83
CA ALA A 82 -0.19 4.49 8.21
C ALA A 82 0.69 5.44 9.02
N MET A 83 2.02 5.33 8.88
CA MET A 83 2.95 6.25 9.55
C MET A 83 2.76 7.69 9.09
N ALA A 84 2.53 7.91 7.78
CA ALA A 84 2.27 9.25 7.26
C ALA A 84 0.96 9.83 7.81
N LEU A 85 -0.09 9.02 7.92
CA LEU A 85 -1.37 9.42 8.50
C LEU A 85 -1.24 9.74 9.98
N GLU A 86 -0.48 8.96 10.75
CA GLU A 86 -0.19 9.27 12.15
C GLU A 86 0.49 10.63 12.29
N ALA A 87 1.46 10.93 11.43
CA ALA A 87 2.15 12.21 11.43
C ALA A 87 1.20 13.39 11.17
N MET A 88 0.09 13.16 10.47
CA MET A 88 -0.95 14.15 10.20
C MET A 88 -2.03 14.20 11.28
N GLY A 89 -1.91 13.40 12.33
CA GLY A 89 -2.90 13.32 13.40
C GLY A 89 -4.12 12.46 13.07
N CYS A 90 -4.05 11.65 12.03
CA CYS A 90 -5.11 10.72 11.66
C CYS A 90 -4.80 9.33 12.18
N GLN A 91 -5.78 8.70 12.82
CA GLN A 91 -5.62 7.31 13.24
C GLN A 91 -6.02 6.37 12.10
N TRP A 92 -5.25 5.30 12.01
CA TRP A 92 -5.42 4.26 11.00
C TRP A 92 -5.58 2.91 11.69
N SER A 93 -6.60 2.17 11.30
CA SER A 93 -6.82 0.81 11.79
C SER A 93 -6.61 -0.17 10.65
N ALA A 94 -5.72 -1.10 10.84
CA ALA A 94 -5.41 -2.13 9.84
C ALA A 94 -6.52 -3.21 9.80
#